data_b955ee6970afcb38f53604f10320a7db
#
_entry.id   b955ee6970afcb38f53604f10320a7db
#
_cell.length_a   1.000
_cell.length_b   1.000
_cell.length_c   1.000
_cell.angle_alpha   90.00
_cell.angle_beta   90.00
_cell.angle_gamma   90.00
#
_symmetry.space_group_name_H-M   'P 1'
#
loop_
_entity.id
_entity.type
_entity.pdbx_description
1 polymer ?
#
loop_
_entity_poly.entity_id
_entity_poly.type
_entity_poly.pdbx_seq_one_letter_code
_entity_poly.pdbx_strand_id
1 'polypeptide(L)'
;VDSQPVNWGWLCDKGRFNFESINSKDRLTTPLIKDASGNLSATSWSVAIDSAARMVRTALTVSPQSVAIIGGARGTNEDAFAWAQLADALGVDSRDSQLADGLPPQVFALPQATIADIDTAKTIILLAPDLKEELPVLYLRVRHAAEKRTGRVVEVSPRATGLAGKAWKKVHVEPGKTAAALRALSTDAAFTAQLASGSVVVIVGRMNLAESEESVVHALAEVLHMAPHATVLPALRRGNVRGAITAGLTPRNGGKSTAEILEAAAAGKIECLVLLGADPLSDVPDADLARRGISGAR
;
A
#
# COMPACT_ATOMS: atom_id res chain seq x y z
N VAL A 1 16.56 -4.59 -13.58
CA VAL A 1 15.68 -5.42 -14.42
C VAL A 1 14.92 -4.50 -15.36
N ASP A 2 15.03 -4.75 -16.67
CA ASP A 2 14.30 -4.01 -17.69
C ASP A 2 12.92 -4.64 -17.90
N SER A 3 11.89 -3.82 -17.90
CA SER A 3 10.50 -4.22 -18.12
C SER A 3 9.77 -3.12 -18.90
N GLN A 4 9.66 -3.27 -20.21
CA GLN A 4 9.01 -2.29 -21.07
C GLN A 4 7.60 -1.89 -20.61
N PRO A 5 6.73 -2.84 -20.20
CA PRO A 5 5.39 -2.48 -19.71
C PRO A 5 5.40 -1.68 -18.39
N VAL A 6 6.46 -1.76 -17.61
CA VAL A 6 6.51 -1.17 -16.26
C VAL A 6 7.44 0.04 -16.21
N ASN A 7 8.73 -0.13 -16.45
CA ASN A 7 9.74 0.87 -16.12
C ASN A 7 10.56 1.40 -17.30
N TRP A 8 10.40 0.87 -18.53
CA TRP A 8 11.23 1.23 -19.70
C TRP A 8 12.74 1.14 -19.42
N GLY A 9 13.19 0.27 -18.51
CA GLY A 9 14.57 0.21 -18.04
C GLY A 9 14.95 1.28 -17.02
N TRP A 10 14.05 2.19 -16.62
CA TRP A 10 14.32 3.21 -15.62
C TRP A 10 14.31 2.64 -14.21
N LEU A 11 15.20 3.21 -13.39
CA LEU A 11 15.25 2.99 -11.95
C LEU A 11 15.20 4.35 -11.24
N CYS A 12 14.51 4.44 -10.12
CA CYS A 12 14.68 5.56 -9.21
C CYS A 12 16.03 5.46 -8.46
N ASP A 13 16.47 6.52 -7.85
CA ASP A 13 17.76 6.56 -7.14
C ASP A 13 17.82 5.51 -6.02
N LYS A 14 16.74 5.28 -5.31
CA LYS A 14 16.65 4.21 -4.32
C LYS A 14 16.91 2.83 -4.96
N GLY A 15 16.25 2.53 -6.07
CA GLY A 15 16.46 1.25 -6.77
C GLY A 15 17.85 1.11 -7.38
N ARG A 16 18.47 2.24 -7.75
CA ARG A 16 19.80 2.27 -8.36
C ARG A 16 20.93 2.14 -7.34
N PHE A 17 20.80 2.78 -6.18
CA PHE A 17 21.92 2.96 -5.24
C PHE A 17 21.78 2.16 -3.94
N ASN A 18 20.62 1.58 -3.67
CA ASN A 18 20.38 0.83 -2.41
C ASN A 18 21.01 -0.58 -2.37
N PHE A 19 21.85 -0.92 -3.35
CA PHE A 19 22.52 -2.23 -3.39
C PHE A 19 23.54 -2.42 -2.25
N GLU A 20 24.05 -1.33 -1.68
CA GLU A 20 24.98 -1.38 -0.55
C GLU A 20 24.38 -2.10 0.67
N SER A 21 23.06 -2.02 0.87
CA SER A 21 22.37 -2.72 1.94
C SER A 21 22.48 -4.25 1.85
N ILE A 22 22.71 -4.79 0.63
CA ILE A 22 22.86 -6.23 0.40
C ILE A 22 24.16 -6.74 1.01
N ASN A 23 25.22 -5.91 0.96
CA ASN A 23 26.57 -6.23 1.41
C ASN A 23 26.89 -5.63 2.80
N SER A 24 25.90 -5.05 3.47
CA SER A 24 26.09 -4.49 4.82
C SER A 24 26.51 -5.59 5.82
N LYS A 25 27.50 -5.26 6.66
CA LYS A 25 27.92 -6.14 7.76
C LYS A 25 26.85 -6.30 8.84
N ASP A 26 25.91 -5.36 8.91
CA ASP A 26 24.79 -5.39 9.86
C ASP A 26 23.64 -6.26 9.38
N ARG A 27 23.76 -6.85 8.17
CA ARG A 27 22.74 -7.73 7.63
C ARG A 27 22.64 -9.02 8.45
N LEU A 28 21.43 -9.36 8.88
CA LEU A 28 21.17 -10.63 9.55
C LEU A 28 21.36 -11.79 8.56
N THR A 29 22.28 -12.71 8.88
CA THR A 29 22.59 -13.88 8.05
C THR A 29 22.19 -15.20 8.71
N THR A 30 21.80 -15.15 9.97
CA THR A 30 21.36 -16.30 10.77
C THR A 30 20.12 -15.93 11.57
N PRO A 31 19.25 -16.90 11.93
CA PRO A 31 18.15 -16.66 12.85
C PRO A 31 18.67 -16.24 14.22
N LEU A 32 17.92 -15.34 14.87
CA LEU A 32 18.20 -14.89 16.21
C LEU A 32 17.02 -15.20 17.12
N ILE A 33 17.30 -15.58 18.38
CA ILE A 33 16.30 -15.71 19.44
C ILE A 33 16.73 -14.90 20.67
N LYS A 34 15.78 -14.44 21.46
CA LYS A 34 16.07 -13.83 22.76
C LYS A 34 16.46 -14.92 23.76
N ASP A 35 17.56 -14.71 24.45
CA ASP A 35 17.97 -15.51 25.60
C ASP A 35 17.21 -15.10 26.88
N ALA A 36 17.48 -15.75 27.99
CA ALA A 36 16.87 -15.46 29.30
C ALA A 36 17.12 -14.03 29.79
N SER A 37 18.20 -13.39 29.34
CA SER A 37 18.57 -12.00 29.66
C SER A 37 17.96 -10.99 28.70
N GLY A 38 17.20 -11.44 27.67
CA GLY A 38 16.58 -10.59 26.67
C GLY A 38 17.49 -10.20 25.49
N ASN A 39 18.73 -10.72 25.45
CA ASN A 39 19.66 -10.45 24.35
C ASN A 39 19.40 -11.37 23.16
N LEU A 40 19.56 -10.82 21.95
CA LEU A 40 19.45 -11.62 20.71
C LEU A 40 20.73 -12.42 20.50
N SER A 41 20.60 -13.74 20.35
CA SER A 41 21.70 -14.67 20.08
C SER A 41 21.40 -15.52 18.85
N ALA A 42 22.47 -15.85 18.10
CA ALA A 42 22.37 -16.70 16.90
C ALA A 42 21.93 -18.11 17.24
N THR A 43 21.09 -18.69 16.39
CA THR A 43 20.58 -20.06 16.58
C THR A 43 20.39 -20.78 15.24
N SER A 44 19.99 -22.05 15.29
CA SER A 44 19.62 -22.80 14.07
C SER A 44 18.19 -22.47 13.62
N TRP A 45 17.90 -22.69 12.36
CA TRP A 45 16.54 -22.52 11.82
C TRP A 45 15.50 -23.41 12.51
N SER A 46 15.85 -24.66 12.84
CA SER A 46 14.93 -25.56 13.55
C SER A 46 14.53 -24.99 14.90
N VAL A 47 15.51 -24.52 15.70
CA VAL A 47 15.25 -23.93 17.03
C VAL A 47 14.45 -22.63 16.92
N ALA A 48 14.76 -21.77 15.94
CA ALA A 48 14.02 -20.53 15.73
C ALA A 48 12.57 -20.79 15.35
N ILE A 49 12.33 -21.72 14.41
CA ILE A 49 10.97 -22.09 13.96
C ILE A 49 10.18 -22.73 15.11
N ASP A 50 10.79 -23.65 15.87
CA ASP A 50 10.14 -24.26 17.05
C ASP A 50 9.78 -23.21 18.10
N SER A 51 10.64 -22.21 18.31
CA SER A 51 10.37 -21.11 19.22
C SER A 51 9.19 -20.26 18.75
N ALA A 52 9.20 -19.83 17.49
CA ALA A 52 8.11 -19.08 16.90
C ALA A 52 6.78 -19.85 16.94
N ALA A 53 6.81 -21.15 16.61
CA ALA A 53 5.62 -22.00 16.66
C ALA A 53 5.07 -22.17 18.08
N ARG A 54 5.93 -22.22 19.11
CA ARG A 54 5.49 -22.22 20.52
C ARG A 54 4.83 -20.89 20.90
N MET A 55 5.40 -19.75 20.51
CA MET A 55 4.83 -18.43 20.78
C MET A 55 3.42 -18.32 20.19
N VAL A 56 3.26 -18.66 18.91
CA VAL A 56 1.96 -18.65 18.23
C VAL A 56 0.98 -19.60 18.91
N ARG A 57 1.37 -20.85 19.19
CA ARG A 57 0.50 -21.81 19.87
C ARG A 57 0.06 -21.34 21.25
N THR A 58 0.96 -20.75 22.03
CA THR A 58 0.63 -20.22 23.35
C THR A 58 -0.39 -19.08 23.23
N ALA A 59 -0.19 -18.15 22.29
CA ALA A 59 -1.15 -17.07 22.07
C ALA A 59 -2.53 -17.61 21.64
N LEU A 60 -2.57 -18.61 20.76
CA LEU A 60 -3.82 -19.24 20.29
C LEU A 60 -4.59 -19.97 21.42
N THR A 61 -3.93 -20.39 22.52
CA THR A 61 -4.67 -20.93 23.69
C THR A 61 -5.55 -19.88 24.37
N VAL A 62 -5.23 -18.60 24.22
CA VAL A 62 -6.06 -17.50 24.71
C VAL A 62 -7.22 -17.26 23.73
N SER A 63 -6.91 -16.98 22.48
CA SER A 63 -7.91 -16.85 21.40
C SER A 63 -7.19 -16.71 20.04
N PRO A 64 -7.85 -17.04 18.91
CA PRO A 64 -7.33 -16.70 17.58
C PRO A 64 -7.06 -15.20 17.38
N GLN A 65 -7.86 -14.35 18.05
CA GLN A 65 -7.72 -12.89 18.01
C GLN A 65 -6.48 -12.36 18.77
N SER A 66 -5.80 -13.20 19.56
CA SER A 66 -4.56 -12.86 20.25
C SER A 66 -3.33 -12.91 19.33
N VAL A 67 -3.48 -13.39 18.11
CA VAL A 67 -2.43 -13.43 17.10
C VAL A 67 -2.76 -12.46 15.98
N ALA A 68 -1.79 -11.71 15.51
CA ALA A 68 -1.93 -10.84 14.35
C ALA A 68 -0.70 -10.91 13.44
N ILE A 69 -0.91 -10.64 12.15
CA ILE A 69 0.12 -10.67 11.11
C ILE A 69 0.17 -9.32 10.40
N ILE A 70 1.35 -8.71 10.30
CA ILE A 70 1.58 -7.47 9.55
C ILE A 70 2.68 -7.70 8.52
N GLY A 71 2.41 -7.33 7.25
CA GLY A 71 3.40 -7.34 6.18
C GLY A 71 3.14 -8.35 5.08
N GLY A 72 4.23 -8.88 4.47
CA GLY A 72 4.17 -9.80 3.33
C GLY A 72 4.22 -9.12 1.96
N ALA A 73 4.06 -7.78 1.90
CA ALA A 73 4.06 -7.04 0.64
C ALA A 73 5.47 -6.79 0.04
N ARG A 74 6.53 -7.25 0.69
CA ARG A 74 7.91 -7.22 0.18
C ARG A 74 8.39 -8.61 -0.27
N GLY A 75 7.60 -9.65 -0.03
CA GLY A 75 7.85 -11.02 -0.47
C GLY A 75 7.29 -11.33 -1.85
N THR A 76 7.44 -12.58 -2.28
CA THR A 76 6.87 -13.08 -3.53
C THR A 76 5.38 -13.39 -3.38
N ASN A 77 4.70 -13.73 -4.48
CA ASN A 77 3.32 -14.22 -4.44
C ASN A 77 3.22 -15.54 -3.67
N GLU A 78 4.22 -16.41 -3.83
CA GLU A 78 4.30 -17.70 -3.16
C GLU A 78 4.46 -17.54 -1.65
N ASP A 79 5.31 -16.60 -1.20
CA ASP A 79 5.44 -16.25 0.21
C ASP A 79 4.10 -15.76 0.78
N ALA A 80 3.47 -14.81 0.08
CA ALA A 80 2.19 -14.26 0.51
C ALA A 80 1.09 -15.34 0.59
N PHE A 81 1.04 -16.23 -0.38
CA PHE A 81 0.10 -17.35 -0.42
C PHE A 81 0.33 -18.32 0.74
N ALA A 82 1.59 -18.73 0.97
CA ALA A 82 1.92 -19.64 2.08
C ALA A 82 1.54 -19.06 3.44
N TRP A 83 1.82 -17.76 3.66
CA TRP A 83 1.44 -17.08 4.90
C TRP A 83 -0.07 -16.91 5.04
N ALA A 84 -0.78 -16.62 3.95
CA ALA A 84 -2.24 -16.54 3.97
C ALA A 84 -2.88 -17.89 4.32
N GLN A 85 -2.37 -18.98 3.73
CA GLN A 85 -2.83 -20.34 4.07
C GLN A 85 -2.56 -20.70 5.54
N LEU A 86 -1.37 -20.35 6.05
CA LEU A 86 -1.06 -20.56 7.46
C LEU A 86 -2.02 -19.76 8.36
N ALA A 87 -2.27 -18.50 8.03
CA ALA A 87 -3.21 -17.67 8.77
C ALA A 87 -4.63 -18.25 8.76
N ASP A 88 -5.10 -18.77 7.61
CA ASP A 88 -6.40 -19.45 7.50
C ASP A 88 -6.44 -20.72 8.36
N ALA A 89 -5.42 -21.55 8.33
CA ALA A 89 -5.33 -22.77 9.11
C ALA A 89 -5.29 -22.52 10.63
N LEU A 90 -4.78 -21.36 11.05
CA LEU A 90 -4.70 -20.93 12.46
C LEU A 90 -5.92 -20.09 12.89
N GLY A 91 -6.83 -19.73 11.98
CA GLY A 91 -7.98 -18.86 12.26
C GLY A 91 -7.59 -17.42 12.58
N VAL A 92 -6.44 -16.94 12.05
CA VAL A 92 -5.95 -15.57 12.26
C VAL A 92 -6.56 -14.63 11.23
N ASP A 93 -7.59 -13.89 11.61
CA ASP A 93 -8.29 -12.93 10.75
C ASP A 93 -7.65 -11.52 10.75
N SER A 94 -6.96 -11.15 11.82
CA SER A 94 -6.22 -9.89 11.94
C SER A 94 -4.87 -9.99 11.22
N ARG A 95 -4.89 -9.67 9.93
CA ARG A 95 -3.71 -9.73 9.05
C ARG A 95 -3.78 -8.64 7.99
N ASP A 96 -2.69 -7.89 7.79
CA ASP A 96 -2.69 -6.77 6.85
C ASP A 96 -1.32 -6.57 6.21
N SER A 97 -1.31 -6.46 4.88
CA SER A 97 -0.12 -6.21 4.07
C SER A 97 0.05 -4.76 3.63
N GLN A 98 -0.94 -3.90 3.82
CA GLN A 98 -0.93 -2.52 3.31
C GLN A 98 -0.09 -1.55 4.13
N LEU A 99 0.09 -1.79 5.44
CA LEU A 99 0.93 -0.97 6.33
C LEU A 99 0.57 0.53 6.27
N ALA A 100 -0.72 0.85 6.32
CA ALA A 100 -1.28 2.19 6.25
C ALA A 100 -1.30 2.86 4.85
N ASP A 101 -1.19 2.12 3.76
CA ASP A 101 -1.48 2.65 2.42
C ASP A 101 -2.98 3.03 2.27
N GLY A 102 -3.85 2.41 3.05
CA GLY A 102 -5.24 2.88 3.25
C GLY A 102 -6.12 2.77 2.01
N LEU A 103 -5.91 1.78 1.15
CA LEU A 103 -6.81 1.51 0.05
C LEU A 103 -7.78 0.39 0.44
N PRO A 104 -9.09 0.68 0.43
CA PRO A 104 -10.10 -0.31 0.78
C PRO A 104 -10.19 -1.42 -0.27
N PRO A 105 -10.60 -2.65 0.12
CA PRO A 105 -10.69 -3.79 -0.79
C PRO A 105 -11.56 -3.54 -2.03
N GLN A 106 -12.56 -2.67 -1.94
CA GLN A 106 -13.45 -2.29 -3.04
C GLN A 106 -12.70 -1.69 -4.23
N VAL A 107 -11.59 -0.98 -4.01
CA VAL A 107 -10.76 -0.41 -5.07
C VAL A 107 -10.18 -1.51 -5.97
N PHE A 108 -9.83 -2.65 -5.39
CA PHE A 108 -9.23 -3.78 -6.11
C PHE A 108 -10.26 -4.63 -6.87
N ALA A 109 -11.55 -4.47 -6.56
CA ALA A 109 -12.65 -5.15 -7.26
C ALA A 109 -13.12 -4.40 -8.52
N LEU A 110 -12.71 -3.15 -8.70
CA LEU A 110 -13.04 -2.34 -9.88
C LEU A 110 -12.22 -2.79 -11.10
N PRO A 111 -12.63 -2.42 -12.34
CA PRO A 111 -11.83 -2.64 -13.54
C PRO A 111 -10.44 -2.02 -13.38
N GLN A 112 -9.42 -2.86 -13.46
CA GLN A 112 -8.04 -2.45 -13.18
C GLN A 112 -7.31 -2.02 -14.45
N ALA A 113 -6.56 -0.91 -14.35
CA ALA A 113 -5.56 -0.51 -15.33
C ALA A 113 -4.19 -1.11 -15.02
N THR A 114 -3.38 -1.26 -16.04
CA THR A 114 -1.95 -1.52 -15.95
C THR A 114 -1.15 -0.22 -16.08
N ILE A 115 0.15 -0.27 -15.75
CA ILE A 115 1.04 0.88 -15.98
C ILE A 115 1.15 1.20 -17.48
N ALA A 116 1.07 0.20 -18.36
CA ALA A 116 1.12 0.40 -19.80
C ALA A 116 -0.12 1.16 -20.35
N ASP A 117 -1.26 1.04 -19.71
CA ASP A 117 -2.48 1.74 -20.14
C ASP A 117 -2.34 3.27 -20.01
N ILE A 118 -1.43 3.76 -19.19
CA ILE A 118 -1.12 5.20 -19.06
C ILE A 118 -0.67 5.80 -20.41
N ASP A 119 0.04 5.02 -21.24
CA ASP A 119 0.62 5.53 -22.48
C ASP A 119 -0.44 5.85 -23.54
N THR A 120 -1.59 5.20 -23.45
CA THR A 120 -2.71 5.33 -24.39
C THR A 120 -3.94 6.01 -23.80
N ALA A 121 -3.93 6.26 -22.48
CA ALA A 121 -5.04 6.92 -21.79
C ALA A 121 -5.29 8.33 -22.35
N LYS A 122 -6.54 8.64 -22.66
CA LYS A 122 -6.94 10.01 -23.07
C LYS A 122 -7.01 10.95 -21.88
N THR A 123 -7.38 10.42 -20.72
CA THR A 123 -7.41 11.17 -19.45
C THR A 123 -6.78 10.35 -18.34
N ILE A 124 -5.92 10.98 -17.55
CA ILE A 124 -5.30 10.40 -16.38
C ILE A 124 -5.69 11.27 -15.18
N ILE A 125 -6.45 10.72 -14.25
CA ILE A 125 -6.86 11.42 -13.03
C ILE A 125 -5.98 10.95 -11.88
N LEU A 126 -5.37 11.89 -11.16
CA LEU A 126 -4.52 11.62 -10.02
C LEU A 126 -5.29 11.87 -8.71
N LEU A 127 -5.68 10.78 -8.05
CA LEU A 127 -6.20 10.72 -6.69
C LEU A 127 -5.16 9.99 -5.83
N ALA A 128 -3.93 10.48 -5.85
CA ALA A 128 -2.78 9.78 -5.28
C ALA A 128 -1.81 10.79 -4.61
N PRO A 129 -0.90 10.32 -3.77
CA PRO A 129 0.18 11.19 -3.26
C PRO A 129 1.05 11.70 -4.41
N ASP A 130 1.99 12.60 -4.10
CA ASP A 130 2.94 13.07 -5.11
C ASP A 130 3.76 11.90 -5.67
N LEU A 131 3.44 11.50 -6.89
CA LEU A 131 4.09 10.36 -7.55
C LEU A 131 5.59 10.56 -7.73
N LYS A 132 6.06 11.82 -7.82
CA LYS A 132 7.48 12.11 -7.94
C LYS A 132 8.25 11.67 -6.70
N GLU A 133 7.67 11.84 -5.53
CA GLU A 133 8.26 11.50 -4.25
C GLU A 133 8.04 10.01 -3.90
N GLU A 134 6.83 9.50 -4.14
CA GLU A 134 6.44 8.16 -3.67
C GLU A 134 6.70 7.05 -4.70
N LEU A 135 6.45 7.30 -5.98
CA LEU A 135 6.54 6.32 -7.08
C LEU A 135 7.20 6.93 -8.32
N PRO A 136 8.50 7.27 -8.25
CA PRO A 136 9.18 8.06 -9.29
C PRO A 136 9.11 7.47 -10.70
N VAL A 137 9.11 6.15 -10.85
CA VAL A 137 8.98 5.52 -12.17
C VAL A 137 7.57 5.70 -12.74
N LEU A 138 6.54 5.56 -11.92
CA LEU A 138 5.16 5.85 -12.33
C LEU A 138 4.98 7.34 -12.68
N TYR A 139 5.60 8.23 -11.90
CA TYR A 139 5.66 9.65 -12.23
C TYR A 139 6.23 9.90 -13.63
N LEU A 140 7.34 9.26 -14.00
CA LEU A 140 7.95 9.42 -15.31
C LEU A 140 7.03 8.95 -16.44
N ARG A 141 6.26 7.87 -16.23
CA ARG A 141 5.26 7.40 -17.21
C ARG A 141 4.14 8.42 -17.41
N VAL A 142 3.55 8.92 -16.32
CA VAL A 142 2.48 9.95 -16.39
C VAL A 142 3.01 11.26 -16.98
N ARG A 143 4.21 11.67 -16.58
CA ARG A 143 4.88 12.85 -17.15
C ARG A 143 5.08 12.72 -18.65
N HIS A 144 5.55 11.56 -19.11
CA HIS A 144 5.74 11.30 -20.54
C HIS A 144 4.42 11.41 -21.33
N ALA A 145 3.34 10.79 -20.84
CA ALA A 145 2.02 10.89 -21.46
C ALA A 145 1.54 12.35 -21.57
N ALA A 146 1.74 13.14 -20.50
CA ALA A 146 1.40 14.57 -20.49
C ALA A 146 2.24 15.39 -21.48
N GLU A 147 3.55 15.16 -21.56
CA GLU A 147 4.47 15.88 -22.45
C GLU A 147 4.26 15.53 -23.93
N LYS A 148 3.99 14.27 -24.23
CA LYS A 148 3.64 13.81 -25.59
C LYS A 148 2.21 14.16 -25.99
N ARG A 149 1.41 14.69 -25.05
CA ARG A 149 -0.02 15.00 -25.25
C ARG A 149 -0.85 13.82 -25.69
N THR A 150 -0.43 12.60 -25.35
CA THR A 150 -1.23 11.38 -25.56
C THR A 150 -2.37 11.33 -24.56
N GLY A 151 -2.15 11.81 -23.32
CA GLY A 151 -3.14 11.88 -22.26
C GLY A 151 -3.18 13.25 -21.58
N ARG A 152 -4.37 13.71 -21.21
CA ARG A 152 -4.58 14.90 -20.37
C ARG A 152 -4.56 14.51 -18.91
N VAL A 153 -3.62 15.08 -18.15
CA VAL A 153 -3.50 14.83 -16.72
C VAL A 153 -4.35 15.81 -15.92
N VAL A 154 -5.17 15.27 -15.03
CA VAL A 154 -5.97 16.01 -14.04
C VAL A 154 -5.35 15.75 -12.67
N GLU A 155 -4.80 16.78 -12.09
CA GLU A 155 -4.21 16.72 -10.75
C GLU A 155 -5.22 17.18 -9.70
N VAL A 156 -5.55 16.32 -8.76
CA VAL A 156 -6.39 16.64 -7.61
C VAL A 156 -5.53 16.57 -6.36
N SER A 157 -5.21 17.71 -5.76
CA SER A 157 -4.24 17.74 -4.67
C SER A 157 -4.40 18.98 -3.81
N PRO A 158 -4.10 18.92 -2.49
CA PRO A 158 -4.07 20.09 -1.63
C PRO A 158 -2.85 21.00 -1.85
N ARG A 159 -1.87 20.54 -2.63
CA ARG A 159 -0.65 21.30 -2.98
C ARG A 159 -0.21 21.00 -4.39
N ALA A 160 0.62 21.84 -4.95
CA ALA A 160 1.27 21.52 -6.22
C ALA A 160 2.20 20.31 -6.07
N THR A 161 2.05 19.32 -6.95
CA THR A 161 2.91 18.13 -7.00
C THR A 161 3.97 18.25 -8.11
N GLY A 162 4.83 17.25 -8.26
CA GLY A 162 5.78 17.18 -9.36
C GLY A 162 5.15 17.23 -10.75
N LEU A 163 3.86 16.95 -10.89
CA LEU A 163 3.10 16.99 -12.16
C LEU A 163 2.36 18.32 -12.39
N ALA A 164 2.32 19.22 -11.42
CA ALA A 164 1.54 20.47 -11.51
C ALA A 164 1.87 21.33 -12.74
N GLY A 165 3.14 21.34 -13.19
CA GLY A 165 3.56 22.07 -14.39
C GLY A 165 3.15 21.40 -15.71
N LYS A 166 2.66 20.17 -15.69
CA LYS A 166 2.27 19.36 -16.84
C LYS A 166 0.77 19.04 -16.86
N ALA A 167 0.07 19.25 -15.76
CA ALA A 167 -1.35 18.98 -15.66
C ALA A 167 -2.17 19.89 -16.59
N TRP A 168 -3.08 19.28 -17.35
CA TRP A 168 -4.08 20.00 -18.14
C TRP A 168 -5.06 20.72 -17.22
N LYS A 169 -5.46 20.07 -16.11
CA LYS A 169 -6.36 20.64 -15.11
C LYS A 169 -5.82 20.40 -13.72
N LYS A 170 -5.79 21.44 -12.91
CA LYS A 170 -5.44 21.38 -11.50
C LYS A 170 -6.67 21.66 -10.66
N VAL A 171 -6.94 20.80 -9.73
CA VAL A 171 -8.05 20.90 -8.79
C VAL A 171 -7.44 21.00 -7.40
N HIS A 172 -7.38 22.21 -6.89
CA HIS A 172 -6.93 22.42 -5.52
C HIS A 172 -8.04 21.99 -4.57
N VAL A 173 -7.71 21.14 -3.60
CA VAL A 173 -8.66 20.60 -2.63
C VAL A 173 -8.10 20.73 -1.22
N GLU A 174 -8.97 21.07 -0.28
CA GLU A 174 -8.63 20.94 1.14
C GLU A 174 -8.52 19.46 1.51
N PRO A 175 -7.59 19.06 2.39
CA PRO A 175 -7.52 17.70 2.90
C PRO A 175 -8.88 17.20 3.40
N GLY A 176 -9.30 16.00 2.97
CA GLY A 176 -10.60 15.41 3.31
C GLY A 176 -11.80 15.92 2.49
N LYS A 177 -11.59 16.84 1.53
CA LYS A 177 -12.68 17.42 0.70
C LYS A 177 -12.67 16.93 -0.75
N THR A 178 -11.91 15.89 -1.07
CA THR A 178 -11.67 15.44 -2.45
C THR A 178 -12.95 15.05 -3.18
N ALA A 179 -13.85 14.29 -2.57
CA ALA A 179 -15.12 13.89 -3.18
C ALA A 179 -16.00 15.11 -3.54
N ALA A 180 -16.10 16.11 -2.66
CA ALA A 180 -16.87 17.31 -2.92
C ALA A 180 -16.30 18.13 -4.09
N ALA A 181 -14.97 18.26 -4.16
CA ALA A 181 -14.30 18.95 -5.25
C ALA A 181 -14.51 18.24 -6.62
N LEU A 182 -14.46 16.90 -6.63
CA LEU A 182 -14.74 16.11 -7.82
C LEU A 182 -16.20 16.23 -8.25
N ARG A 183 -17.14 16.18 -7.32
CA ARG A 183 -18.57 16.42 -7.61
C ARG A 183 -18.80 17.78 -8.28
N ALA A 184 -18.14 18.81 -7.80
CA ALA A 184 -18.24 20.15 -8.41
C ALA A 184 -17.74 20.18 -9.87
N LEU A 185 -16.84 19.30 -10.27
CA LEU A 185 -16.37 19.19 -11.66
C LEU A 185 -17.42 18.61 -12.62
N SER A 186 -18.48 17.99 -12.13
CA SER A 186 -19.56 17.46 -13.00
C SER A 186 -20.26 18.55 -13.81
N THR A 187 -20.20 19.81 -13.36
CA THR A 187 -20.75 20.97 -14.08
C THR A 187 -19.76 21.64 -15.04
N ASP A 188 -18.50 21.20 -15.05
CA ASP A 188 -17.48 21.70 -15.99
C ASP A 188 -17.60 20.99 -17.32
N ALA A 189 -18.19 21.64 -18.32
CA ALA A 189 -18.44 21.08 -19.64
C ALA A 189 -17.15 20.63 -20.37
N ALA A 190 -16.03 21.33 -20.17
CA ALA A 190 -14.76 20.94 -20.78
C ALA A 190 -14.19 19.67 -20.11
N PHE A 191 -14.37 19.54 -18.82
CA PHE A 191 -13.93 18.34 -18.07
C PHE A 191 -14.78 17.12 -18.43
N THR A 192 -16.10 17.24 -18.42
CA THR A 192 -17.00 16.11 -18.77
C THR A 192 -16.85 15.69 -20.24
N ALA A 193 -16.70 16.63 -21.18
CA ALA A 193 -16.39 16.33 -22.57
C ALA A 193 -15.04 15.59 -22.71
N GLN A 194 -14.03 15.97 -21.93
CA GLN A 194 -12.74 15.29 -21.94
C GLN A 194 -12.86 13.84 -21.42
N LEU A 195 -13.64 13.59 -20.37
CA LEU A 195 -13.87 12.24 -19.87
C LEU A 195 -14.59 11.36 -20.91
N ALA A 196 -15.52 11.92 -21.66
CA ALA A 196 -16.25 11.23 -22.72
C ALA A 196 -15.40 10.99 -23.99
N SER A 197 -14.24 11.64 -24.13
CA SER A 197 -13.44 11.58 -25.37
C SER A 197 -12.66 10.28 -25.58
N GLY A 198 -12.60 9.40 -24.59
CA GLY A 198 -11.89 8.11 -24.69
C GLY A 198 -11.52 7.50 -23.33
N SER A 199 -10.48 6.69 -23.32
CA SER A 199 -10.06 5.94 -22.13
C SER A 199 -9.67 6.86 -20.96
N VAL A 200 -10.11 6.49 -19.76
CA VAL A 200 -9.83 7.19 -18.51
C VAL A 200 -9.12 6.23 -17.55
N VAL A 201 -7.95 6.61 -17.10
CA VAL A 201 -7.20 5.90 -16.03
C VAL A 201 -7.21 6.75 -14.77
N VAL A 202 -7.67 6.18 -13.67
CA VAL A 202 -7.63 6.83 -12.35
C VAL A 202 -6.49 6.20 -11.54
N ILE A 203 -5.46 6.97 -11.27
CA ILE A 203 -4.39 6.54 -10.37
C ILE A 203 -4.84 6.90 -8.96
N VAL A 204 -5.06 5.87 -8.11
CA VAL A 204 -5.65 6.04 -6.79
C VAL A 204 -4.70 5.57 -5.70
N GLY A 205 -4.51 6.38 -4.67
CA GLY A 205 -3.74 6.10 -3.47
C GLY A 205 -4.22 6.97 -2.31
N ARG A 206 -3.64 6.81 -1.15
CA ARG A 206 -3.92 7.70 -0.03
C ARG A 206 -3.16 9.02 -0.25
N MET A 207 -3.86 10.07 -0.64
CA MET A 207 -3.26 11.36 -1.00
C MET A 207 -2.57 12.06 0.19
N ASN A 208 -3.15 11.93 1.38
CA ASN A 208 -2.63 12.51 2.62
C ASN A 208 -3.24 11.81 3.85
N LEU A 209 -2.78 12.14 5.06
CA LEU A 209 -3.22 11.49 6.29
C LEU A 209 -4.66 11.85 6.71
N ALA A 210 -5.24 12.91 6.16
CA ALA A 210 -6.64 13.28 6.42
C ALA A 210 -7.64 12.49 5.57
N GLU A 211 -7.17 11.78 4.52
CA GLU A 211 -8.02 10.91 3.72
C GLU A 211 -8.18 9.55 4.42
N SER A 212 -9.41 9.23 4.80
CA SER A 212 -9.78 7.89 5.25
C SER A 212 -10.02 6.96 4.06
N GLU A 213 -10.08 5.65 4.30
CA GLU A 213 -10.46 4.68 3.26
C GLU A 213 -11.83 5.02 2.64
N GLU A 214 -12.78 5.45 3.45
CA GLU A 214 -14.11 5.86 3.01
C GLU A 214 -14.06 7.10 2.12
N SER A 215 -13.24 8.11 2.45
CA SER A 215 -13.09 9.30 1.61
C SER A 215 -12.44 8.99 0.26
N VAL A 216 -11.53 8.02 0.20
CA VAL A 216 -10.98 7.52 -1.08
C VAL A 216 -12.06 6.85 -1.94
N VAL A 217 -12.91 5.99 -1.33
CA VAL A 217 -14.03 5.36 -2.04
C VAL A 217 -15.01 6.41 -2.57
N HIS A 218 -15.39 7.38 -1.75
CA HIS A 218 -16.30 8.45 -2.17
C HIS A 218 -15.70 9.29 -3.31
N ALA A 219 -14.42 9.65 -3.22
CA ALA A 219 -13.76 10.39 -4.30
C ALA A 219 -13.74 9.59 -5.61
N LEU A 220 -13.44 8.30 -5.53
CA LEU A 220 -13.44 7.42 -6.69
C LEU A 220 -14.84 7.23 -7.27
N ALA A 221 -15.88 7.12 -6.43
CA ALA A 221 -17.27 7.02 -6.85
C ALA A 221 -17.72 8.25 -7.67
N GLU A 222 -17.30 9.46 -7.29
CA GLU A 222 -17.59 10.67 -8.06
C GLU A 222 -16.97 10.61 -9.47
N VAL A 223 -15.74 10.11 -9.61
CA VAL A 223 -15.12 9.92 -10.92
C VAL A 223 -15.86 8.87 -11.73
N LEU A 224 -16.18 7.72 -11.14
CA LEU A 224 -16.90 6.63 -11.83
C LEU A 224 -18.33 7.01 -12.22
N HIS A 225 -18.97 7.91 -11.46
CA HIS A 225 -20.25 8.47 -11.85
C HIS A 225 -20.16 9.29 -13.15
N MET A 226 -19.09 10.10 -13.30
CA MET A 226 -18.86 10.89 -14.51
C MET A 226 -18.24 10.10 -15.67
N ALA A 227 -17.49 9.04 -15.37
CA ALA A 227 -16.80 8.18 -16.34
C ALA A 227 -16.93 6.70 -15.92
N PRO A 228 -18.10 6.05 -16.16
CA PRO A 228 -18.33 4.65 -15.76
C PRO A 228 -17.38 3.64 -16.43
N HIS A 229 -16.74 4.03 -17.53
CA HIS A 229 -15.75 3.23 -18.26
C HIS A 229 -14.31 3.40 -17.75
N ALA A 230 -14.10 4.21 -16.71
CA ALA A 230 -12.78 4.42 -16.17
C ALA A 230 -12.21 3.14 -15.55
N THR A 231 -10.91 2.95 -15.70
CA THR A 231 -10.14 1.89 -15.06
C THR A 231 -9.26 2.46 -13.95
N VAL A 232 -8.96 1.66 -12.95
CA VAL A 232 -8.27 2.09 -11.73
C VAL A 232 -6.88 1.49 -11.66
N LEU A 233 -5.87 2.32 -11.42
CA LEU A 233 -4.50 1.91 -11.14
C LEU A 233 -4.15 2.26 -9.68
N PRO A 234 -4.12 1.29 -8.77
CA PRO A 234 -3.71 1.53 -7.38
C PRO A 234 -2.25 1.98 -7.29
N ALA A 235 -2.01 3.10 -6.62
CA ALA A 235 -0.68 3.62 -6.31
C ALA A 235 -0.22 3.10 -4.96
N LEU A 236 0.51 1.98 -4.97
CA LEU A 236 0.94 1.24 -3.79
C LEU A 236 2.45 1.38 -3.59
N ARG A 237 2.89 1.65 -2.37
CA ARG A 237 4.30 1.99 -2.07
C ARG A 237 5.26 0.79 -1.96
N ARG A 238 4.74 -0.44 -1.90
CA ARG A 238 5.56 -1.66 -1.78
C ARG A 238 5.38 -2.54 -3.01
N GLY A 239 6.40 -3.36 -3.28
CA GLY A 239 6.51 -4.08 -4.54
C GLY A 239 5.41 -5.10 -4.82
N ASN A 240 4.80 -5.68 -3.77
CA ASN A 240 3.81 -6.76 -3.93
C ASN A 240 2.58 -6.63 -3.03
N VAL A 241 2.11 -5.40 -2.73
CA VAL A 241 0.88 -5.20 -1.94
C VAL A 241 -0.31 -5.88 -2.62
N ARG A 242 -0.46 -5.69 -3.95
CA ARG A 242 -1.57 -6.27 -4.69
C ARG A 242 -1.55 -7.80 -4.66
N GLY A 243 -0.39 -8.42 -4.88
CA GLY A 243 -0.23 -9.87 -4.78
C GLY A 243 -0.53 -10.39 -3.38
N ALA A 244 -0.07 -9.70 -2.35
CA ALA A 244 -0.34 -10.06 -0.95
C ALA A 244 -1.83 -9.98 -0.60
N ILE A 245 -2.53 -8.93 -1.03
CA ILE A 245 -3.99 -8.79 -0.86
C ILE A 245 -4.72 -9.91 -1.61
N THR A 246 -4.35 -10.17 -2.87
CA THR A 246 -4.96 -11.21 -3.69
C THR A 246 -4.75 -12.60 -3.09
N ALA A 247 -3.58 -12.86 -2.50
CA ALA A 247 -3.28 -14.10 -1.77
C ALA A 247 -4.08 -14.23 -0.47
N GLY A 248 -4.58 -13.13 0.09
CA GLY A 248 -5.41 -13.12 1.29
C GLY A 248 -4.75 -12.53 2.54
N LEU A 249 -3.61 -11.83 2.41
CA LEU A 249 -3.01 -11.06 3.50
C LEU A 249 -3.71 -9.69 3.63
N THR A 250 -4.98 -9.73 3.96
CA THR A 250 -5.88 -8.60 4.21
C THR A 250 -6.85 -8.97 5.33
N PRO A 251 -7.38 -8.01 6.12
CA PRO A 251 -8.33 -8.31 7.19
C PRO A 251 -9.52 -9.12 6.69
N ARG A 252 -9.92 -10.15 7.44
CA ARG A 252 -11.07 -11.03 7.13
C ARG A 252 -11.99 -11.14 8.35
N ASN A 253 -13.27 -11.41 8.12
CA ASN A 253 -14.25 -11.75 9.17
C ASN A 253 -14.25 -10.78 10.35
N GLY A 254 -14.09 -9.48 10.12
CA GLY A 254 -13.95 -8.48 11.17
C GLY A 254 -12.55 -8.38 11.80
N GLY A 255 -11.55 -8.99 11.15
CA GLY A 255 -10.13 -8.82 11.50
C GLY A 255 -9.65 -7.37 11.36
N LYS A 256 -8.54 -7.06 11.97
CA LYS A 256 -8.01 -5.72 12.15
C LYS A 256 -7.01 -5.33 11.03
N SER A 257 -7.06 -4.07 10.61
CA SER A 257 -6.03 -3.40 9.81
C SER A 257 -4.75 -3.18 10.61
N THR A 258 -3.66 -2.79 9.95
CA THR A 258 -2.37 -2.54 10.61
C THR A 258 -2.48 -1.56 11.78
N ALA A 259 -3.21 -0.46 11.63
CA ALA A 259 -3.38 0.52 12.71
C ALA A 259 -4.15 -0.10 13.90
N GLU A 260 -5.25 -0.76 13.63
CA GLU A 260 -6.06 -1.43 14.66
C GLU A 260 -5.32 -2.59 15.34
N ILE A 261 -4.47 -3.32 14.60
CA ILE A 261 -3.58 -4.35 15.17
C ILE A 261 -2.60 -3.72 16.16
N LEU A 262 -1.96 -2.61 15.77
CA LEU A 262 -0.99 -1.91 16.63
C LEU A 262 -1.67 -1.30 17.87
N GLU A 263 -2.88 -0.75 17.74
CA GLU A 263 -3.68 -0.28 18.86
C GLU A 263 -4.05 -1.42 19.82
N ALA A 264 -4.50 -2.55 19.27
CA ALA A 264 -4.84 -3.73 20.06
C ALA A 264 -3.61 -4.32 20.77
N ALA A 265 -2.45 -4.34 20.10
CA ALA A 265 -1.18 -4.77 20.68
C ALA A 265 -0.72 -3.82 21.80
N ALA A 266 -0.79 -2.51 21.61
CA ALA A 266 -0.49 -1.51 22.63
C ALA A 266 -1.41 -1.63 23.86
N ALA A 267 -2.65 -2.12 23.66
CA ALA A 267 -3.62 -2.40 24.73
C ALA A 267 -3.45 -3.81 25.34
N GLY A 268 -2.41 -4.56 24.97
CA GLY A 268 -2.16 -5.93 25.47
C GLY A 268 -3.16 -6.99 25.02
N LYS A 269 -3.91 -6.72 23.92
CA LYS A 269 -4.89 -7.67 23.38
C LYS A 269 -4.30 -8.62 22.32
N ILE A 270 -3.12 -8.32 21.81
CA ILE A 270 -2.34 -9.16 20.90
C ILE A 270 -1.18 -9.76 21.69
N GLU A 271 -1.22 -11.06 21.87
CA GLU A 271 -0.17 -11.80 22.57
C GLU A 271 1.02 -12.12 21.66
N CYS A 272 0.76 -12.33 20.36
CA CYS A 272 1.80 -12.64 19.38
C CYS A 272 1.60 -11.82 18.12
N LEU A 273 2.58 -10.98 17.77
CA LEU A 273 2.63 -10.19 16.56
C LEU A 273 3.69 -10.76 15.61
N VAL A 274 3.25 -11.20 14.43
CA VAL A 274 4.11 -11.72 13.37
C VAL A 274 4.37 -10.61 12.34
N LEU A 275 5.63 -10.26 12.13
CA LEU A 275 6.05 -9.26 11.14
C LEU A 275 6.71 -9.94 9.94
N LEU A 276 6.09 -9.81 8.76
CA LEU A 276 6.55 -10.44 7.52
C LEU A 276 7.27 -9.42 6.63
N GLY A 277 8.58 -9.26 6.81
CA GLY A 277 9.37 -8.30 6.03
C GLY A 277 8.81 -6.88 6.15
N ALA A 278 8.23 -6.53 7.29
CA ALA A 278 7.66 -5.23 7.61
C ALA A 278 8.43 -4.59 8.77
N ASP A 279 8.58 -3.28 8.68
CA ASP A 279 9.10 -2.45 9.77
C ASP A 279 8.05 -1.38 10.12
N PRO A 280 7.13 -1.66 11.04
CA PRO A 280 6.10 -0.70 11.41
C PRO A 280 6.65 0.65 11.91
N LEU A 281 7.86 0.68 12.49
CA LEU A 281 8.48 1.93 12.95
C LEU A 281 8.80 2.89 11.80
N SER A 282 9.14 2.34 10.63
CA SER A 282 9.44 3.13 9.41
C SER A 282 8.27 3.17 8.43
N ASP A 283 7.37 2.20 8.49
CA ASP A 283 6.32 1.99 7.48
C ASP A 283 4.99 2.67 7.85
N VAL A 284 4.73 2.89 9.15
CA VAL A 284 3.47 3.47 9.65
C VAL A 284 3.68 4.94 9.99
N PRO A 285 2.74 5.83 9.61
CA PRO A 285 2.87 7.27 9.90
C PRO A 285 2.97 7.63 11.39
N ASP A 286 2.28 6.87 12.25
CA ASP A 286 2.35 7.03 13.70
C ASP A 286 3.42 6.09 14.30
N ALA A 287 4.65 6.57 14.36
CA ALA A 287 5.78 5.82 14.92
C ALA A 287 5.63 5.56 16.43
N ASP A 288 4.89 6.41 17.16
CA ASP A 288 4.64 6.19 18.59
C ASP A 288 3.63 5.06 18.82
N LEU A 289 2.58 5.00 18.00
CA LEU A 289 1.67 3.86 18.00
C LEU A 289 2.41 2.57 17.63
N ALA A 290 3.23 2.60 16.59
CA ALA A 290 4.03 1.44 16.16
C ALA A 290 4.94 0.95 17.31
N ARG A 291 5.64 1.87 17.98
CA ARG A 291 6.51 1.52 19.12
C ARG A 291 5.74 0.89 20.28
N ARG A 292 4.62 1.50 20.66
CA ARG A 292 3.76 0.97 21.73
C ARG A 292 3.17 -0.40 21.35
N GLY A 293 2.71 -0.56 20.10
CA GLY A 293 2.18 -1.82 19.61
C GLY A 293 3.21 -2.95 19.61
N ILE A 294 4.41 -2.69 19.09
CA ILE A 294 5.51 -3.69 19.11
C ILE A 294 5.92 -4.05 20.53
N SER A 295 5.98 -3.06 21.45
CA SER A 295 6.34 -3.29 22.83
C SER A 295 5.25 -3.97 23.65
N GLY A 296 3.98 -3.83 23.27
CA GLY A 296 2.83 -4.41 23.94
C GLY A 296 2.57 -5.88 23.56
N ALA A 297 3.02 -6.31 22.37
CA ALA A 297 2.97 -7.71 21.96
C ALA A 297 4.18 -8.49 22.55
N ARG A 298 3.98 -9.77 22.79
CA ARG A 298 5.02 -10.68 23.32
C ARG A 298 5.75 -11.40 22.20
#